data_f853d80601fb45268f8dab0fdc49402b
#
_entry.id   f853d80601fb45268f8dab0fdc49402b
#
_cell.length_a   1.000
_cell.length_b   1.000
_cell.length_c   1.000
_cell.angle_alpha   90.00
_cell.angle_beta   90.00
_cell.angle_gamma   90.00
#
_symmetry.space_group_name_H-M   'P 1'
#
loop_
_entity.id
_entity.type
_entity.pdbx_description
1 polymer ?
#
loop_
_entity_poly.entity_id
_entity_poly.type
_entity_poly.pdbx_seq_one_letter_code
_entity_poly.pdbx_strand_id
1 'polypeptide(L)'
;MSERPATLRDVAAAARVHPATASRALNPETRILVSEDTARRVTAAAAKLGYRPNPVARSLRTRRSHTVGVLIPDLNNPLFPPIVRGLEDKLAAAGYVALIGNTDADASRERLIFEQMRARHVDGFVLATATLHDRLLAEVAAADLPVVLMNRLSQDYSFPSVSVDNEQGARMAISHLVRLGHTRIAHIAGPQEASTGVSRLRGFREGMAAHGLEVREDLIAYAGRYTVEEGARCALELLNARGGFTAVAAANDMLAVGCYAALDEGGLQCPDDISVIGFNDMPFIDRLRPPLTTVRFPHYQLGTEAAQLLLERISEREAPVKILYLAPELVVRKSVAAPAGSAARADDQDADGTAHLAPVPLHRASSRRAGRAAPG
;
A
#
# COMPACT_ATOMS: atom_id res chain seq x y z
N MET A 1 48.04 16.12 10.06
CA MET A 1 48.35 15.43 8.79
C MET A 1 47.17 14.48 8.50
N SER A 2 46.39 14.76 7.47
CA SER A 2 45.24 13.88 7.09
C SER A 2 45.83 12.58 6.52
N GLU A 3 45.74 11.50 7.27
CA GLU A 3 46.12 10.19 6.73
C GLU A 3 45.20 9.83 5.56
N ARG A 4 45.78 9.55 4.42
CA ARG A 4 45.06 9.08 3.24
C ARG A 4 44.27 7.83 3.60
N PRO A 5 42.98 7.73 3.25
CA PRO A 5 42.19 6.53 3.50
C PRO A 5 42.86 5.30 2.86
N ALA A 6 42.91 4.20 3.61
CA ALA A 6 43.46 2.94 3.11
C ALA A 6 42.68 2.47 1.86
N THR A 7 43.41 1.94 0.89
CA THR A 7 42.85 1.43 -0.38
C THR A 7 42.82 -0.10 -0.39
N LEU A 8 42.07 -0.67 -1.33
CA LEU A 8 42.10 -2.12 -1.56
C LEU A 8 43.50 -2.66 -1.89
N ARG A 9 44.35 -1.83 -2.54
CA ARG A 9 45.76 -2.20 -2.83
C ARG A 9 46.57 -2.30 -1.56
N ASP A 10 46.35 -1.40 -0.61
CA ASP A 10 47.05 -1.43 0.67
C ASP A 10 46.67 -2.69 1.49
N VAL A 11 45.39 -3.07 1.47
CA VAL A 11 44.90 -4.31 2.08
C VAL A 11 45.51 -5.54 1.41
N ALA A 12 45.56 -5.55 0.06
CA ALA A 12 46.14 -6.65 -0.69
C ALA A 12 47.64 -6.83 -0.39
N ALA A 13 48.41 -5.73 -0.33
CA ALA A 13 49.82 -5.74 0.05
C ALA A 13 50.04 -6.24 1.49
N ALA A 14 49.24 -5.74 2.45
CA ALA A 14 49.31 -6.19 3.85
C ALA A 14 48.97 -7.68 4.04
N ALA A 15 47.99 -8.18 3.26
CA ALA A 15 47.59 -9.58 3.29
C ALA A 15 48.48 -10.50 2.40
N ARG A 16 49.44 -9.91 1.65
CA ARG A 16 50.32 -10.61 0.68
C ARG A 16 49.51 -11.38 -0.37
N VAL A 17 48.54 -10.74 -0.99
CA VAL A 17 47.71 -11.31 -2.06
C VAL A 17 47.55 -10.34 -3.22
N HIS A 18 47.11 -10.83 -4.38
CA HIS A 18 46.76 -9.95 -5.49
C HIS A 18 45.50 -9.11 -5.17
N PRO A 19 45.40 -7.86 -5.62
CA PRO A 19 44.22 -7.02 -5.37
C PRO A 19 42.87 -7.68 -5.75
N ALA A 20 42.83 -8.47 -6.82
CA ALA A 20 41.63 -9.23 -7.19
C ALA A 20 41.24 -10.29 -6.15
N THR A 21 42.24 -10.94 -5.51
CA THR A 21 41.98 -11.90 -4.42
C THR A 21 41.48 -11.19 -3.17
N ALA A 22 42.07 -10.05 -2.81
CA ALA A 22 41.59 -9.22 -1.72
C ALA A 22 40.14 -8.75 -1.95
N SER A 23 39.82 -8.32 -3.18
CA SER A 23 38.44 -7.92 -3.56
C SER A 23 37.46 -9.09 -3.40
N ARG A 24 37.82 -10.31 -3.85
CA ARG A 24 36.96 -11.49 -3.71
C ARG A 24 36.76 -11.89 -2.24
N ALA A 25 37.84 -11.85 -1.47
CA ALA A 25 37.79 -12.21 -0.05
C ALA A 25 36.91 -11.29 0.82
N LEU A 26 36.84 -9.99 0.43
CA LEU A 26 36.01 -8.96 1.11
C LEU A 26 34.56 -8.88 0.58
N ASN A 27 34.27 -9.56 -0.51
CA ASN A 27 32.89 -9.58 -1.06
C ASN A 27 32.18 -10.89 -0.63
N PRO A 28 31.06 -10.84 0.12
CA PRO A 28 30.35 -12.04 0.57
C PRO A 28 29.99 -13.01 -0.57
N GLU A 29 29.59 -12.50 -1.74
CA GLU A 29 29.17 -13.31 -2.89
C GLU A 29 30.33 -14.12 -3.53
N THR A 30 31.55 -13.58 -3.48
CA THR A 30 32.72 -14.22 -4.10
C THR A 30 33.70 -14.77 -3.10
N ARG A 31 33.45 -14.62 -1.80
CA ARG A 31 34.31 -15.14 -0.72
C ARG A 31 34.53 -16.67 -0.81
N ILE A 32 33.51 -17.38 -1.27
CA ILE A 32 33.57 -18.84 -1.49
C ILE A 32 34.64 -19.26 -2.51
N LEU A 33 35.06 -18.35 -3.39
CA LEU A 33 36.10 -18.58 -4.40
C LEU A 33 37.54 -18.41 -3.84
N VAL A 34 37.67 -18.11 -2.55
CA VAL A 34 38.94 -17.84 -1.88
C VAL A 34 39.07 -18.79 -0.68
N SER A 35 40.27 -19.37 -0.46
CA SER A 35 40.48 -20.24 0.70
C SER A 35 40.23 -19.50 2.02
N GLU A 36 39.73 -20.22 3.02
CA GLU A 36 39.36 -19.68 4.33
C GLU A 36 40.53 -18.93 5.00
N ASP A 37 41.78 -19.50 4.89
CA ASP A 37 42.97 -18.87 5.38
C ASP A 37 43.26 -17.52 4.72
N THR A 38 43.14 -17.45 3.40
CA THR A 38 43.35 -16.22 2.66
C THR A 38 42.26 -15.20 3.01
N ALA A 39 41.00 -15.61 3.12
CA ALA A 39 39.90 -14.73 3.52
C ALA A 39 40.13 -14.15 4.92
N ARG A 40 40.56 -14.94 5.90
CA ARG A 40 40.91 -14.48 7.27
C ARG A 40 42.04 -13.46 7.24
N ARG A 41 43.15 -13.71 6.52
CA ARG A 41 44.26 -12.77 6.41
C ARG A 41 43.84 -11.44 5.81
N VAL A 42 43.05 -11.48 4.74
CA VAL A 42 42.54 -10.24 4.08
C VAL A 42 41.62 -9.48 5.00
N THR A 43 40.67 -10.15 5.70
CA THR A 43 39.77 -9.50 6.64
C THR A 43 40.52 -8.86 7.82
N ALA A 44 41.52 -9.54 8.37
CA ALA A 44 42.36 -9.01 9.42
C ALA A 44 43.20 -7.79 8.96
N ALA A 45 43.74 -7.84 7.74
CA ALA A 45 44.46 -6.69 7.14
C ALA A 45 43.54 -5.50 6.93
N ALA A 46 42.31 -5.71 6.41
CA ALA A 46 41.33 -4.66 6.22
C ALA A 46 40.95 -4.00 7.54
N ALA A 47 40.68 -4.80 8.59
CA ALA A 47 40.35 -4.30 9.92
C ALA A 47 41.50 -3.46 10.50
N LYS A 48 42.76 -3.96 10.40
CA LYS A 48 43.95 -3.28 10.91
C LYS A 48 44.18 -1.91 10.22
N LEU A 49 43.91 -1.83 8.92
CA LEU A 49 44.08 -0.60 8.12
C LEU A 49 42.88 0.29 8.19
N GLY A 50 41.79 -0.05 8.88
CA GLY A 50 40.54 0.70 8.86
C GLY A 50 39.90 0.76 7.47
N TYR A 51 40.24 -0.17 6.57
CA TYR A 51 39.72 -0.17 5.23
C TYR A 51 38.22 -0.55 5.23
N ARG A 52 37.43 0.28 4.58
CA ARG A 52 36.04 -0.02 4.26
C ARG A 52 35.88 -0.10 2.74
N PRO A 53 35.23 -1.16 2.20
CA PRO A 53 34.94 -1.23 0.78
C PRO A 53 34.20 0.04 0.33
N ASN A 54 34.72 0.68 -0.71
CA ASN A 54 34.06 1.87 -1.25
C ASN A 54 32.85 1.45 -2.13
N PRO A 55 31.60 1.78 -1.72
CA PRO A 55 30.43 1.39 -2.50
C PRO A 55 30.40 2.02 -3.88
N VAL A 56 30.96 3.25 -4.06
CA VAL A 56 31.03 3.93 -5.36
C VAL A 56 31.97 3.17 -6.31
N ALA A 57 33.14 2.72 -5.83
CA ALA A 57 34.06 1.91 -6.64
C ALA A 57 33.45 0.54 -6.99
N ARG A 58 32.63 -0.02 -6.11
CA ARG A 58 31.88 -1.27 -6.36
C ARG A 58 30.82 -1.02 -7.45
N SER A 59 30.02 0.06 -7.33
CA SER A 59 28.94 0.37 -8.27
C SER A 59 29.45 0.62 -9.69
N LEU A 60 30.58 1.30 -9.84
CA LEU A 60 31.23 1.51 -11.14
C LEU A 60 31.63 0.18 -11.81
N ARG A 61 32.05 -0.82 -11.03
CA ARG A 61 32.46 -2.14 -11.55
C ARG A 61 31.26 -3.04 -11.85
N THR A 62 30.24 -3.02 -11.00
CA THR A 62 29.08 -3.92 -11.09
C THR A 62 27.93 -3.31 -11.87
N ARG A 63 27.99 -2.00 -12.17
CA ARG A 63 26.89 -1.18 -12.69
C ARG A 63 25.61 -1.27 -11.83
N ARG A 64 25.78 -1.56 -10.52
CA ARG A 64 24.70 -1.61 -9.52
C ARG A 64 25.10 -0.82 -8.30
N SER A 65 24.21 0.08 -7.88
CA SER A 65 24.41 0.90 -6.68
C SER A 65 23.95 0.19 -5.41
N HIS A 66 23.14 -0.86 -5.54
CA HIS A 66 22.40 -1.51 -4.45
C HIS A 66 21.55 -0.50 -3.66
N THR A 67 21.02 0.47 -4.36
CA THR A 67 20.16 1.52 -3.80
C THR A 67 18.89 1.61 -4.62
N VAL A 68 17.74 1.75 -3.95
CA VAL A 68 16.42 1.89 -4.55
C VAL A 68 15.82 3.22 -4.13
N GLY A 69 15.25 3.96 -5.07
CA GLY A 69 14.45 5.15 -4.81
C GLY A 69 13.02 4.77 -4.40
N VAL A 70 12.49 5.39 -3.37
CA VAL A 70 11.11 5.19 -2.91
C VAL A 70 10.44 6.54 -2.79
N LEU A 71 9.43 6.81 -3.61
CA LEU A 71 8.68 8.06 -3.56
C LEU A 71 7.34 7.83 -2.87
N ILE A 72 7.08 8.61 -1.83
CA ILE A 72 5.82 8.60 -1.08
C ILE A 72 5.19 9.98 -1.08
N PRO A 73 3.84 10.07 -1.08
CA PRO A 73 3.17 11.37 -1.20
C PRO A 73 3.25 12.22 0.07
N ASP A 74 3.27 11.61 1.27
CA ASP A 74 3.28 12.33 2.53
C ASP A 74 3.85 11.46 3.67
N LEU A 75 4.97 11.90 4.26
CA LEU A 75 5.60 11.26 5.44
C LEU A 75 4.75 11.36 6.71
N ASN A 76 3.88 12.39 6.80
CA ASN A 76 3.02 12.58 7.97
C ASN A 76 1.81 11.63 7.95
N ASN A 77 1.52 10.99 6.82
CA ASN A 77 0.43 10.02 6.73
C ASN A 77 0.84 8.69 7.40
N PRO A 78 0.21 8.30 8.52
CA PRO A 78 0.57 7.10 9.28
C PRO A 78 0.43 5.78 8.52
N LEU A 79 -0.18 5.79 7.35
CA LEU A 79 -0.26 4.64 6.45
C LEU A 79 1.11 4.16 5.99
N PHE A 80 2.04 5.09 5.68
CA PHE A 80 3.29 4.75 5.00
C PHE A 80 4.35 4.08 5.88
N PRO A 81 4.55 4.44 7.17
CA PRO A 81 5.61 3.83 7.99
C PRO A 81 5.60 2.30 8.03
N PRO A 82 4.48 1.60 8.28
CA PRO A 82 4.47 0.13 8.27
C PRO A 82 4.70 -0.47 6.87
N ILE A 83 4.29 0.22 5.79
CA ILE A 83 4.53 -0.19 4.40
C ILE A 83 6.03 -0.07 4.08
N VAL A 84 6.62 1.09 4.38
CA VAL A 84 8.06 1.34 4.18
C VAL A 84 8.90 0.35 4.98
N ARG A 85 8.49 0.02 6.22
CA ARG A 85 9.18 -1.00 7.02
C ARG A 85 9.23 -2.35 6.32
N GLY A 86 8.12 -2.83 5.76
CA GLY A 86 8.09 -4.09 5.02
C GLY A 86 8.97 -4.06 3.77
N LEU A 87 8.96 -2.92 3.07
CA LEU A 87 9.80 -2.69 1.90
C LEU A 87 11.29 -2.69 2.27
N GLU A 88 11.70 -1.96 3.31
CA GLU A 88 13.08 -1.89 3.77
C GLU A 88 13.61 -3.25 4.21
N ASP A 89 12.85 -4.02 5.00
CA ASP A 89 13.26 -5.34 5.48
C ASP A 89 13.52 -6.30 4.30
N LYS A 90 12.66 -6.26 3.28
CA LYS A 90 12.83 -7.09 2.07
C LYS A 90 14.03 -6.66 1.24
N LEU A 91 14.22 -5.36 1.04
CA LEU A 91 15.37 -4.81 0.31
C LEU A 91 16.69 -5.09 1.05
N ALA A 92 16.73 -4.88 2.37
CA ALA A 92 17.91 -5.14 3.20
C ALA A 92 18.35 -6.60 3.15
N ALA A 93 17.39 -7.55 3.16
CA ALA A 93 17.68 -8.98 3.00
C ALA A 93 18.33 -9.30 1.65
N ALA A 94 18.09 -8.49 0.61
CA ALA A 94 18.71 -8.59 -0.71
C ALA A 94 19.97 -7.71 -0.86
N GLY A 95 20.42 -7.03 0.21
CA GLY A 95 21.60 -6.17 0.21
C GLY A 95 21.37 -4.79 -0.41
N TYR A 96 20.13 -4.33 -0.49
CA TYR A 96 19.75 -3.02 -1.00
C TYR A 96 19.43 -2.04 0.14
N VAL A 97 19.59 -0.75 -0.13
CA VAL A 97 19.21 0.36 0.75
C VAL A 97 18.13 1.20 0.05
N ALA A 98 17.09 1.59 0.78
CA ALA A 98 16.05 2.50 0.29
C ALA A 98 16.44 3.96 0.53
N LEU A 99 16.29 4.82 -0.50
CA LEU A 99 16.29 6.28 -0.39
C LEU A 99 14.85 6.75 -0.47
N ILE A 100 14.32 7.29 0.62
CA ILE A 100 12.93 7.74 0.70
C ILE A 100 12.85 9.22 0.33
N GLY A 101 11.96 9.54 -0.62
CA GLY A 101 11.62 10.89 -1.04
C GLY A 101 10.17 11.22 -0.72
N ASN A 102 9.96 12.29 0.03
CA ASN A 102 8.63 12.83 0.32
C ASN A 102 8.26 13.89 -0.71
N THR A 103 7.18 13.66 -1.47
CA THR A 103 6.78 14.54 -2.58
C THR A 103 5.77 15.60 -2.19
N ASP A 104 5.16 15.52 -1.00
CA ASP A 104 4.03 16.36 -0.56
C ASP A 104 2.84 16.34 -1.54
N ALA A 105 2.71 15.25 -2.31
CA ALA A 105 1.77 15.12 -3.43
C ALA A 105 1.87 16.29 -4.45
N ASP A 106 3.07 16.82 -4.67
CA ASP A 106 3.40 17.85 -5.65
C ASP A 106 4.23 17.24 -6.79
N ALA A 107 3.70 17.32 -8.02
CA ALA A 107 4.33 16.71 -9.20
C ALA A 107 5.69 17.33 -9.55
N SER A 108 5.90 18.61 -9.30
CA SER A 108 7.18 19.29 -9.56
C SER A 108 8.24 18.82 -8.58
N ARG A 109 7.88 18.69 -7.30
CA ARG A 109 8.75 18.16 -6.26
C ARG A 109 9.06 16.68 -6.49
N GLU A 110 8.06 15.89 -6.88
CA GLU A 110 8.24 14.49 -7.24
C GLU A 110 9.29 14.34 -8.34
N ARG A 111 9.14 15.09 -9.43
CA ARG A 111 10.10 15.07 -10.54
C ARG A 111 11.50 15.46 -10.09
N LEU A 112 11.65 16.52 -9.30
CA LEU A 112 12.94 16.95 -8.77
C LEU A 112 13.62 15.84 -7.96
N ILE A 113 12.90 15.23 -7.05
CA ILE A 113 13.43 14.14 -6.19
C ILE A 113 13.79 12.93 -7.06
N PHE A 114 12.93 12.56 -8.00
CA PHE A 114 13.17 11.46 -8.93
C PHE A 114 14.49 11.66 -9.70
N GLU A 115 14.69 12.84 -10.32
CA GLU A 115 15.91 13.14 -11.06
C GLU A 115 17.17 13.17 -10.17
N GLN A 116 17.04 13.67 -8.94
CA GLN A 116 18.14 13.61 -7.96
C GLN A 116 18.54 12.18 -7.60
N MET A 117 17.58 11.27 -7.43
CA MET A 117 17.84 9.85 -7.16
C MET A 117 18.39 9.15 -8.39
N ARG A 118 17.87 9.46 -9.59
CA ARG A 118 18.38 8.96 -10.87
C ARG A 118 19.84 9.38 -11.11
N ALA A 119 20.19 10.61 -10.81
CA ALA A 119 21.57 11.11 -10.88
C ALA A 119 22.52 10.39 -9.90
N ARG A 120 22.00 9.81 -8.82
CA ARG A 120 22.73 8.93 -7.88
C ARG A 120 22.79 7.47 -8.34
N HIS A 121 22.30 7.18 -9.54
CA HIS A 121 22.29 5.85 -10.14
C HIS A 121 21.60 4.81 -9.28
N VAL A 122 20.43 5.12 -8.69
CA VAL A 122 19.60 4.09 -8.06
C VAL A 122 19.23 3.01 -9.07
N ASP A 123 19.16 1.75 -8.62
CA ASP A 123 18.98 0.60 -9.51
C ASP A 123 17.51 0.43 -9.94
N GLY A 124 16.57 1.10 -9.25
CA GLY A 124 15.16 1.11 -9.55
C GLY A 124 14.35 1.96 -8.59
N PHE A 125 13.04 2.05 -8.82
CA PHE A 125 12.14 2.88 -8.03
C PHE A 125 10.87 2.14 -7.59
N VAL A 126 10.39 2.47 -6.39
CA VAL A 126 9.03 2.20 -5.94
C VAL A 126 8.29 3.52 -5.83
N LEU A 127 7.17 3.65 -6.53
CA LEU A 127 6.38 4.88 -6.57
C LEU A 127 5.01 4.64 -5.91
N ALA A 128 4.76 5.30 -4.77
CA ALA A 128 3.46 5.35 -4.11
C ALA A 128 2.68 6.63 -4.46
N THR A 129 3.20 7.40 -5.39
CA THR A 129 2.73 8.73 -5.78
C THR A 129 1.95 8.72 -7.09
N ALA A 130 2.01 7.63 -7.85
CA ALA A 130 1.44 7.52 -9.19
C ALA A 130 0.01 8.08 -9.29
N THR A 131 -0.25 8.82 -10.36
CA THR A 131 -1.58 9.28 -10.76
C THR A 131 -2.06 8.53 -12.00
N LEU A 132 -3.35 8.60 -12.31
CA LEU A 132 -3.90 7.91 -13.48
C LEU A 132 -3.32 8.44 -14.80
N HIS A 133 -3.01 9.73 -14.87
CA HIS A 133 -2.41 10.37 -16.05
C HIS A 133 -1.04 10.95 -15.71
N ASP A 134 -0.11 10.09 -15.32
CA ASP A 134 1.19 10.47 -14.79
C ASP A 134 2.23 10.67 -15.91
N ARG A 135 2.73 11.90 -16.03
CA ARG A 135 3.77 12.24 -17.02
C ARG A 135 5.12 11.60 -16.68
N LEU A 136 5.43 11.46 -15.39
CA LEU A 136 6.66 10.82 -14.94
C LEU A 136 6.70 9.35 -15.36
N LEU A 137 5.58 8.64 -15.26
CA LEU A 137 5.49 7.24 -15.69
C LEU A 137 5.74 7.06 -17.18
N ALA A 138 5.27 7.99 -18.01
CA ALA A 138 5.57 7.97 -19.46
C ALA A 138 7.08 8.13 -19.75
N GLU A 139 7.76 9.02 -19.01
CA GLU A 139 9.21 9.22 -19.13
C GLU A 139 10.00 8.00 -18.63
N VAL A 140 9.57 7.40 -17.53
CA VAL A 140 10.16 6.19 -16.95
C VAL A 140 10.04 5.01 -17.89
N ALA A 141 8.88 4.82 -18.52
CA ALA A 141 8.66 3.77 -19.52
C ALA A 141 9.61 3.92 -20.72
N ALA A 142 9.77 5.16 -21.23
CA ALA A 142 10.67 5.46 -22.33
C ALA A 142 12.16 5.23 -21.98
N ALA A 143 12.53 5.36 -20.71
CA ALA A 143 13.90 5.19 -20.22
C ALA A 143 14.24 3.75 -19.80
N ASP A 144 13.31 2.81 -19.91
CA ASP A 144 13.44 1.40 -19.45
C ASP A 144 14.01 1.25 -18.04
N LEU A 145 13.55 2.10 -17.12
CA LEU A 145 13.96 2.03 -15.71
C LEU A 145 13.12 0.98 -14.96
N PRO A 146 13.74 0.17 -14.06
CA PRO A 146 12.99 -0.70 -13.16
C PRO A 146 12.11 0.13 -12.23
N VAL A 147 10.80 0.03 -12.42
CA VAL A 147 9.80 0.73 -11.58
C VAL A 147 8.68 -0.22 -11.19
N VAL A 148 8.23 -0.08 -9.95
CA VAL A 148 7.06 -0.75 -9.39
C VAL A 148 6.15 0.31 -8.76
N LEU A 149 4.85 0.22 -9.02
CA LEU A 149 3.86 1.06 -8.37
C LEU A 149 3.39 0.37 -7.08
N MET A 150 3.25 1.17 -6.02
CA MET A 150 2.82 0.69 -4.71
C MET A 150 1.61 1.47 -4.22
N ASN A 151 0.57 0.76 -3.78
CA ASN A 151 -0.71 1.32 -3.31
C ASN A 151 -1.56 1.98 -4.41
N ARG A 152 -0.96 2.54 -5.45
CA ARG A 152 -1.62 3.18 -6.59
C ARG A 152 -1.29 2.45 -7.88
N LEU A 153 -2.10 2.65 -8.91
CA LEU A 153 -1.99 2.03 -10.22
C LEU A 153 -1.96 3.11 -11.30
N SER A 154 -1.31 2.84 -12.43
CA SER A 154 -1.48 3.60 -13.66
C SER A 154 -2.80 3.25 -14.35
N GLN A 155 -3.30 4.13 -15.22
CA GLN A 155 -4.55 3.93 -15.93
C GLN A 155 -4.52 2.72 -16.87
N ASP A 156 -3.38 2.50 -17.52
CA ASP A 156 -3.18 1.45 -18.53
C ASP A 156 -2.61 0.14 -17.96
N TYR A 157 -2.38 0.08 -16.65
CA TYR A 157 -1.78 -1.07 -15.95
C TYR A 157 -0.45 -1.53 -16.55
N SER A 158 0.33 -0.62 -17.11
CA SER A 158 1.58 -0.92 -17.84
C SER A 158 2.78 -1.19 -16.91
N PHE A 159 2.66 -0.94 -15.61
CA PHE A 159 3.73 -1.15 -14.63
C PHE A 159 3.43 -2.28 -13.65
N PRO A 160 4.46 -3.08 -13.27
CA PRO A 160 4.31 -3.98 -12.14
C PRO A 160 3.82 -3.22 -10.91
N SER A 161 2.83 -3.75 -10.23
CA SER A 161 2.14 -3.00 -9.18
C SER A 161 1.68 -3.90 -8.05
N VAL A 162 1.69 -3.36 -6.82
CA VAL A 162 1.00 -3.95 -5.67
C VAL A 162 -0.02 -2.95 -5.14
N SER A 163 -1.27 -3.35 -5.06
CA SER A 163 -2.36 -2.53 -4.56
C SER A 163 -3.31 -3.37 -3.70
N VAL A 164 -4.38 -2.75 -3.26
CA VAL A 164 -5.47 -3.39 -2.51
C VAL A 164 -6.67 -3.50 -3.43
N ASP A 165 -7.53 -4.50 -3.24
CA ASP A 165 -8.85 -4.49 -3.86
C ASP A 165 -9.72 -3.40 -3.20
N ASN A 166 -9.52 -2.16 -3.68
CA ASN A 166 -10.17 -0.97 -3.15
C ASN A 166 -11.69 -0.99 -3.37
N GLU A 167 -12.14 -1.56 -4.48
CA GLU A 167 -13.57 -1.68 -4.79
C GLU A 167 -14.24 -2.66 -3.83
N GLN A 168 -13.65 -3.84 -3.64
CA GLN A 168 -14.15 -4.82 -2.67
C GLN A 168 -14.21 -4.23 -1.25
N GLY A 169 -13.13 -3.55 -0.81
CA GLY A 169 -13.09 -2.93 0.51
C GLY A 169 -14.19 -1.89 0.71
N ALA A 170 -14.42 -1.02 -0.29
CA ALA A 170 -15.49 -0.05 -0.24
C ALA A 170 -16.88 -0.71 -0.23
N ARG A 171 -17.13 -1.74 -1.05
CA ARG A 171 -18.37 -2.52 -0.99
C ARG A 171 -18.60 -3.16 0.38
N MET A 172 -17.55 -3.69 1.02
CA MET A 172 -17.63 -4.25 2.38
C MET A 172 -18.06 -3.19 3.41
N ALA A 173 -17.48 -1.99 3.32
CA ALA A 173 -17.83 -0.87 4.18
C ALA A 173 -19.32 -0.49 4.04
N ILE A 174 -19.81 -0.35 2.82
CA ILE A 174 -21.21 -0.01 2.54
C ILE A 174 -22.15 -1.13 2.99
N SER A 175 -21.84 -2.39 2.67
CA SER A 175 -22.64 -3.53 3.11
C SER A 175 -22.75 -3.62 4.65
N HIS A 176 -21.72 -3.20 5.39
CA HIS A 176 -21.78 -3.11 6.85
C HIS A 176 -22.75 -2.03 7.33
N LEU A 177 -22.69 -0.83 6.76
CA LEU A 177 -23.61 0.26 7.09
C LEU A 177 -25.07 -0.11 6.78
N VAL A 178 -25.30 -0.69 5.61
CA VAL A 178 -26.66 -1.08 5.18
C VAL A 178 -27.24 -2.18 6.08
N ARG A 179 -26.44 -3.17 6.50
CA ARG A 179 -26.89 -4.20 7.46
C ARG A 179 -27.31 -3.64 8.81
N LEU A 180 -26.80 -2.48 9.20
CA LEU A 180 -27.20 -1.77 10.41
C LEU A 180 -28.40 -0.85 10.20
N GLY A 181 -28.97 -0.79 8.98
CA GLY A 181 -30.17 -0.03 8.65
C GLY A 181 -29.92 1.34 8.05
N HIS A 182 -28.67 1.71 7.71
CA HIS A 182 -28.40 2.96 7.02
C HIS A 182 -28.84 2.87 5.55
N THR A 183 -29.70 3.78 5.11
CA THR A 183 -30.19 3.87 3.73
C THR A 183 -29.74 5.17 3.03
N ARG A 184 -29.40 6.20 3.80
CA ARG A 184 -28.83 7.45 3.31
C ARG A 184 -27.40 7.59 3.83
N ILE A 185 -26.44 7.30 2.96
CA ILE A 185 -25.03 7.26 3.27
C ILE A 185 -24.30 8.30 2.44
N ALA A 186 -23.64 9.24 3.10
CA ALA A 186 -22.77 10.22 2.45
C ALA A 186 -21.37 9.61 2.19
N HIS A 187 -20.66 10.13 1.20
CA HIS A 187 -19.32 9.70 0.86
C HIS A 187 -18.37 10.89 0.80
N ILE A 188 -17.26 10.80 1.55
CA ILE A 188 -16.11 11.68 1.35
C ILE A 188 -15.15 10.95 0.42
N ALA A 189 -15.24 11.24 -0.88
CA ALA A 189 -14.41 10.64 -1.91
C ALA A 189 -12.98 11.16 -1.85
N GLY A 190 -12.00 10.29 -2.15
CA GLY A 190 -10.61 10.68 -2.28
C GLY A 190 -10.30 11.37 -3.61
N PRO A 191 -9.04 11.83 -3.82
CA PRO A 191 -8.60 12.47 -5.06
C PRO A 191 -8.87 11.59 -6.28
N GLN A 192 -9.54 12.15 -7.29
CA GLN A 192 -9.95 11.41 -8.49
C GLN A 192 -8.83 11.25 -9.54
N GLU A 193 -7.71 11.89 -9.35
CA GLU A 193 -6.47 11.65 -10.09
C GLU A 193 -5.73 10.38 -9.61
N ALA A 194 -6.04 9.89 -8.40
CA ALA A 194 -5.44 8.69 -7.84
C ALA A 194 -6.36 7.47 -8.04
N SER A 195 -5.81 6.35 -8.45
CA SER A 195 -6.56 5.10 -8.63
C SER A 195 -7.31 4.67 -7.37
N THR A 196 -6.75 4.91 -6.18
CA THR A 196 -7.42 4.63 -4.89
C THR A 196 -8.68 5.45 -4.69
N GLY A 197 -8.69 6.73 -5.10
CA GLY A 197 -9.89 7.58 -5.02
C GLY A 197 -10.99 7.10 -5.95
N VAL A 198 -10.64 6.84 -7.21
CA VAL A 198 -11.59 6.36 -8.24
C VAL A 198 -12.17 4.99 -7.87
N SER A 199 -11.31 4.03 -7.49
CA SER A 199 -11.76 2.68 -7.18
C SER A 199 -12.63 2.63 -5.91
N ARG A 200 -12.32 3.42 -4.87
CA ARG A 200 -13.14 3.46 -3.65
C ARG A 200 -14.50 4.12 -3.91
N LEU A 201 -14.54 5.18 -4.73
CA LEU A 201 -15.80 5.79 -5.16
C LEU A 201 -16.64 4.82 -5.99
N ARG A 202 -16.01 4.07 -6.91
CA ARG A 202 -16.71 3.03 -7.69
C ARG A 202 -17.27 1.96 -6.76
N GLY A 203 -16.48 1.43 -5.83
CA GLY A 203 -16.92 0.44 -4.86
C GLY A 203 -18.02 0.95 -3.92
N PHE A 204 -18.02 2.26 -3.55
CA PHE A 204 -19.12 2.90 -2.86
C PHE A 204 -20.42 2.83 -3.69
N ARG A 205 -20.37 3.29 -4.95
CA ARG A 205 -21.53 3.27 -5.84
C ARG A 205 -22.06 1.85 -6.10
N GLU A 206 -21.18 0.92 -6.34
CA GLU A 206 -21.53 -0.51 -6.51
C GLU A 206 -22.14 -1.11 -5.23
N GLY A 207 -21.57 -0.77 -4.07
CA GLY A 207 -22.10 -1.20 -2.78
C GLY A 207 -23.51 -0.69 -2.51
N MET A 208 -23.79 0.59 -2.80
CA MET A 208 -25.13 1.16 -2.73
C MET A 208 -26.10 0.46 -3.68
N ALA A 209 -25.72 0.32 -4.94
CA ALA A 209 -26.55 -0.31 -5.98
C ALA A 209 -26.85 -1.79 -5.67
N ALA A 210 -25.89 -2.55 -5.14
CA ALA A 210 -26.07 -3.94 -4.75
C ALA A 210 -27.14 -4.15 -3.65
N HIS A 211 -27.42 -3.10 -2.88
CA HIS A 211 -28.49 -3.08 -1.86
C HIS A 211 -29.74 -2.33 -2.29
N GLY A 212 -29.87 -1.98 -3.57
CA GLY A 212 -31.02 -1.24 -4.12
C GLY A 212 -31.15 0.19 -3.59
N LEU A 213 -30.05 0.79 -3.12
CA LEU A 213 -30.04 2.14 -2.60
C LEU A 213 -29.60 3.13 -3.68
N GLU A 214 -30.28 4.28 -3.72
CA GLU A 214 -29.93 5.37 -4.61
C GLU A 214 -28.64 6.05 -4.18
N VAL A 215 -27.74 6.29 -5.15
CA VAL A 215 -26.57 7.14 -4.96
C VAL A 215 -26.95 8.58 -5.22
N ARG A 216 -26.97 9.39 -4.18
CA ARG A 216 -27.24 10.81 -4.27
C ARG A 216 -25.94 11.59 -4.47
N GLU A 217 -25.77 12.21 -5.63
CA GLU A 217 -24.54 12.95 -5.96
C GLU A 217 -24.32 14.17 -5.03
N ASP A 218 -25.39 14.76 -4.48
CA ASP A 218 -25.32 15.82 -3.48
C ASP A 218 -24.85 15.33 -2.09
N LEU A 219 -24.72 14.03 -1.89
CA LEU A 219 -24.11 13.41 -0.71
C LEU A 219 -22.68 12.89 -0.97
N ILE A 220 -22.05 13.29 -2.08
CA ILE A 220 -20.65 12.96 -2.39
C ILE A 220 -19.84 14.25 -2.38
N ALA A 221 -18.94 14.40 -1.41
CA ALA A 221 -17.95 15.48 -1.37
C ALA A 221 -16.57 14.95 -1.81
N TYR A 222 -15.84 15.72 -2.60
CA TYR A 222 -14.56 15.33 -3.17
C TYR A 222 -13.41 16.03 -2.44
N ALA A 223 -12.55 15.23 -1.83
CA ALA A 223 -11.30 15.70 -1.22
C ALA A 223 -10.21 15.80 -2.29
N GLY A 224 -9.50 16.90 -2.33
CA GLY A 224 -8.33 17.08 -3.20
C GLY A 224 -7.10 16.32 -2.73
N ARG A 225 -7.02 16.02 -1.43
CA ARG A 225 -5.91 15.30 -0.78
C ARG A 225 -6.43 14.40 0.34
N TYR A 226 -5.63 13.39 0.70
CA TYR A 226 -5.94 12.52 1.84
C TYR A 226 -5.42 13.12 3.16
N THR A 227 -6.00 14.25 3.60
CA THR A 227 -5.62 14.94 4.84
C THR A 227 -6.82 15.13 5.77
N VAL A 228 -6.55 15.43 7.03
CA VAL A 228 -7.58 15.70 8.04
C VAL A 228 -8.36 16.97 7.68
N GLU A 229 -7.68 18.01 7.20
CA GLU A 229 -8.27 19.28 6.80
C GLU A 229 -9.27 19.12 5.65
N GLU A 230 -8.92 18.32 4.65
CA GLU A 230 -9.83 18.02 3.54
C GLU A 230 -11.03 17.18 4.00
N GLY A 231 -10.80 16.26 4.94
CA GLY A 231 -11.88 15.49 5.56
C GLY A 231 -12.88 16.38 6.30
N ALA A 232 -12.39 17.35 7.08
CA ALA A 232 -13.23 18.31 7.79
C ALA A 232 -13.98 19.22 6.81
N ARG A 233 -13.30 19.76 5.79
CA ARG A 233 -13.93 20.59 4.75
C ARG A 233 -15.09 19.85 4.06
N CYS A 234 -14.84 18.62 3.60
CA CYS A 234 -15.85 17.80 2.93
C CYS A 234 -17.01 17.44 3.86
N ALA A 235 -16.74 17.13 5.12
CA ALA A 235 -17.80 16.83 6.09
C ALA A 235 -18.68 18.04 6.35
N LEU A 236 -18.11 19.23 6.51
CA LEU A 236 -18.86 20.49 6.65
C LEU A 236 -19.71 20.79 5.42
N GLU A 237 -19.20 20.55 4.21
CA GLU A 237 -19.95 20.69 2.95
C GLU A 237 -21.18 19.78 2.96
N LEU A 238 -21.02 18.51 3.31
CA LEU A 238 -22.12 17.53 3.40
C LEU A 238 -23.15 17.90 4.48
N LEU A 239 -22.72 18.36 5.64
CA LEU A 239 -23.61 18.78 6.73
C LEU A 239 -24.46 20.01 6.31
N ASN A 240 -23.85 20.95 5.61
CA ASN A 240 -24.53 22.16 5.12
C ASN A 240 -25.53 21.87 3.99
N ALA A 241 -25.30 20.82 3.19
CA ALA A 241 -26.21 20.41 2.12
C ALA A 241 -27.57 19.91 2.61
N ARG A 242 -27.78 19.76 3.93
CA ARG A 242 -29.03 19.28 4.57
C ARG A 242 -29.58 17.98 3.95
N GLY A 243 -28.72 17.14 3.43
CA GLY A 243 -29.09 15.90 2.72
C GLY A 243 -29.69 14.82 3.62
N GLY A 244 -29.67 14.99 4.94
CA GLY A 244 -30.30 14.11 5.92
C GLY A 244 -29.69 12.70 5.93
N PHE A 245 -28.39 12.54 5.74
CA PHE A 245 -27.69 11.26 5.84
C PHE A 245 -27.50 10.85 7.30
N THR A 246 -27.34 9.55 7.54
CA THR A 246 -27.12 8.96 8.88
C THR A 246 -25.77 8.31 9.04
N ALA A 247 -25.00 8.18 7.95
CA ALA A 247 -23.65 7.66 7.97
C ALA A 247 -22.77 8.35 6.92
N VAL A 248 -21.46 8.38 7.19
CA VAL A 248 -20.42 8.84 6.27
C VAL A 248 -19.45 7.70 6.01
N ALA A 249 -19.27 7.33 4.74
CA ALA A 249 -18.18 6.48 4.29
C ALA A 249 -17.04 7.36 3.79
N ALA A 250 -15.97 7.47 4.57
CA ALA A 250 -14.80 8.22 4.19
C ALA A 250 -13.83 7.35 3.37
N ALA A 251 -13.29 7.88 2.28
CA ALA A 251 -12.39 7.14 1.41
C ALA A 251 -11.09 6.72 2.09
N ASN A 252 -10.67 7.35 3.20
CA ASN A 252 -9.62 6.84 4.08
C ASN A 252 -9.79 7.35 5.52
N ASP A 253 -8.93 6.85 6.42
CA ASP A 253 -9.01 7.19 7.85
C ASP A 253 -8.62 8.64 8.14
N MET A 254 -7.73 9.28 7.35
CA MET A 254 -7.41 10.71 7.52
C MET A 254 -8.65 11.58 7.26
N LEU A 255 -9.40 11.27 6.22
CA LEU A 255 -10.66 11.94 5.92
C LEU A 255 -11.72 11.66 7.00
N ALA A 256 -11.74 10.43 7.55
CA ALA A 256 -12.63 10.08 8.66
C ALA A 256 -12.30 10.87 9.96
N VAL A 257 -11.01 11.06 10.26
CA VAL A 257 -10.57 11.90 11.38
C VAL A 257 -11.04 13.35 11.20
N GLY A 258 -10.91 13.89 9.98
CA GLY A 258 -11.42 15.21 9.65
C GLY A 258 -12.96 15.30 9.78
N CYS A 259 -13.66 14.24 9.38
CA CYS A 259 -15.11 14.14 9.59
C CYS A 259 -15.47 14.22 11.09
N TYR A 260 -14.72 13.53 11.97
CA TYR A 260 -14.95 13.63 13.42
C TYR A 260 -14.81 15.07 13.92
N ALA A 261 -13.79 15.79 13.48
CA ALA A 261 -13.60 17.19 13.87
C ALA A 261 -14.79 18.05 13.45
N ALA A 262 -15.30 17.87 12.23
CA ALA A 262 -16.45 18.61 11.72
C ALA A 262 -17.77 18.26 12.46
N LEU A 263 -17.95 17.00 12.85
CA LEU A 263 -19.10 16.59 13.67
C LEU A 263 -19.06 17.22 15.06
N ASP A 264 -17.90 17.23 15.70
CA ASP A 264 -17.69 17.83 17.03
C ASP A 264 -17.97 19.36 16.99
N GLU A 265 -17.44 20.07 15.99
CA GLU A 265 -17.73 21.48 15.77
C GLU A 265 -19.23 21.74 15.53
N GLY A 266 -19.92 20.82 14.86
CA GLY A 266 -21.38 20.88 14.62
C GLY A 266 -22.24 20.45 15.82
N GLY A 267 -21.62 20.01 16.93
CA GLY A 267 -22.34 19.49 18.11
C GLY A 267 -22.99 18.12 17.87
N LEU A 268 -22.54 17.37 16.85
CA LEU A 268 -23.06 16.06 16.50
C LEU A 268 -22.15 14.94 17.07
N GLN A 269 -22.76 13.86 17.51
CA GLN A 269 -22.07 12.74 18.12
C GLN A 269 -21.91 11.57 17.15
N CYS A 270 -20.68 11.07 17.04
CA CYS A 270 -20.40 9.80 16.38
C CYS A 270 -20.40 8.69 17.44
N PRO A 271 -21.15 7.57 17.27
CA PRO A 271 -21.99 7.23 16.13
C PRO A 271 -23.48 7.63 16.28
N ASP A 272 -23.87 8.25 17.41
CA ASP A 272 -25.28 8.39 17.84
C ASP A 272 -26.11 9.23 16.87
N ASP A 273 -25.54 10.32 16.33
CA ASP A 273 -26.17 11.15 15.30
C ASP A 273 -25.74 10.71 13.90
N ILE A 274 -24.43 10.48 13.71
CA ILE A 274 -23.86 10.11 12.42
C ILE A 274 -22.78 9.05 12.61
N SER A 275 -22.98 7.88 11.99
CA SER A 275 -21.97 6.82 11.90
C SER A 275 -20.86 7.20 10.93
N VAL A 276 -19.62 6.84 11.24
CA VAL A 276 -18.46 7.09 10.37
C VAL A 276 -17.66 5.81 10.16
N ILE A 277 -17.38 5.47 8.89
CA ILE A 277 -16.53 4.35 8.52
C ILE A 277 -15.36 4.84 7.66
N GLY A 278 -14.14 4.34 7.95
CA GLY A 278 -12.91 4.69 7.25
C GLY A 278 -12.39 3.60 6.34
N PHE A 279 -11.15 3.78 5.88
CA PHE A 279 -10.39 2.83 5.06
C PHE A 279 -8.89 3.01 5.34
N ASN A 280 -8.16 1.99 5.54
CA ASN A 280 -6.73 1.71 5.70
C ASN A 280 -6.40 0.99 7.01
N ASP A 281 -7.09 1.25 8.10
CA ASP A 281 -6.75 0.83 9.48
C ASP A 281 -5.36 1.35 9.89
N MET A 282 -5.17 2.67 9.78
CA MET A 282 -3.91 3.32 10.15
C MET A 282 -3.60 3.15 11.64
N PRO A 283 -2.32 3.20 12.04
CA PRO A 283 -1.94 3.24 13.46
C PRO A 283 -2.73 4.30 14.25
N PHE A 284 -3.13 3.94 15.46
CA PHE A 284 -3.79 4.79 16.48
C PHE A 284 -5.27 5.12 16.24
N ILE A 285 -5.91 4.76 15.14
CA ILE A 285 -7.34 5.02 14.94
C ILE A 285 -8.23 4.20 15.89
N ASP A 286 -7.71 3.13 16.47
CA ASP A 286 -8.34 2.38 17.56
C ASP A 286 -8.37 3.15 18.89
N ARG A 287 -7.63 4.26 18.99
CA ARG A 287 -7.55 5.15 20.15
C ARG A 287 -8.45 6.39 20.03
N LEU A 288 -9.08 6.59 18.88
CA LEU A 288 -10.05 7.67 18.70
C LEU A 288 -11.26 7.51 19.63
N ARG A 289 -12.05 8.55 19.75
CA ARG A 289 -13.28 8.60 20.54
C ARG A 289 -14.46 9.02 19.65
N PRO A 290 -15.26 8.02 19.20
CA PRO A 290 -15.13 6.57 19.35
C PRO A 290 -14.02 5.96 18.51
N PRO A 291 -13.55 4.70 18.81
CA PRO A 291 -12.64 3.98 17.94
C PRO A 291 -13.23 3.75 16.55
N LEU A 292 -12.48 4.06 15.48
CA LEU A 292 -12.96 4.06 14.10
C LEU A 292 -13.13 2.64 13.53
N THR A 293 -14.32 2.30 13.07
CA THR A 293 -14.60 1.17 12.18
C THR A 293 -14.01 1.48 10.80
N THR A 294 -13.26 0.54 10.22
CA THR A 294 -12.53 0.80 8.99
C THR A 294 -12.24 -0.47 8.20
N VAL A 295 -11.80 -0.34 6.96
CA VAL A 295 -11.31 -1.44 6.13
C VAL A 295 -9.80 -1.51 6.26
N ARG A 296 -9.27 -2.69 6.66
CA ARG A 296 -7.84 -2.98 6.80
C ARG A 296 -7.31 -3.70 5.58
N PHE A 297 -6.01 -3.55 5.34
CA PHE A 297 -5.23 -4.43 4.48
C PHE A 297 -3.82 -4.62 5.06
N PRO A 298 -3.07 -5.66 4.68
CA PRO A 298 -1.78 -5.96 5.28
C PRO A 298 -0.68 -4.99 4.80
N HIS A 299 -0.49 -3.86 5.51
CA HIS A 299 0.44 -2.78 5.16
C HIS A 299 1.88 -3.27 4.97
N TYR A 300 2.41 -4.05 5.93
CA TYR A 300 3.76 -4.60 5.86
C TYR A 300 3.94 -5.47 4.62
N GLN A 301 2.95 -6.32 4.31
CA GLN A 301 2.98 -7.17 3.13
C GLN A 301 2.95 -6.35 1.84
N LEU A 302 2.18 -5.25 1.78
CA LEU A 302 2.19 -4.35 0.62
C LEU A 302 3.61 -3.88 0.29
N GLY A 303 4.39 -3.52 1.31
CA GLY A 303 5.79 -3.11 1.17
C GLY A 303 6.70 -4.26 0.73
N THR A 304 6.56 -5.44 1.35
CA THR A 304 7.41 -6.60 1.01
C THR A 304 7.17 -7.07 -0.41
N GLU A 305 5.92 -7.11 -0.88
CA GLU A 305 5.57 -7.49 -2.25
C GLU A 305 6.07 -6.47 -3.28
N ALA A 306 5.97 -5.16 -2.99
CA ALA A 306 6.51 -4.12 -3.86
C ALA A 306 8.04 -4.24 -4.01
N ALA A 307 8.75 -4.50 -2.92
CA ALA A 307 10.20 -4.74 -2.97
C ALA A 307 10.53 -6.02 -3.75
N GLN A 308 9.76 -7.10 -3.56
CA GLN A 308 9.95 -8.36 -4.29
C GLN A 308 9.80 -8.15 -5.80
N LEU A 309 8.72 -7.50 -6.24
CA LEU A 309 8.50 -7.19 -7.66
C LEU A 309 9.62 -6.32 -8.23
N LEU A 310 10.12 -5.34 -7.47
CA LEU A 310 11.21 -4.50 -7.94
C LEU A 310 12.52 -5.28 -8.07
N LEU A 311 12.87 -6.13 -7.12
CA LEU A 311 14.05 -6.98 -7.19
C LEU A 311 13.98 -7.94 -8.39
N GLU A 312 12.80 -8.51 -8.68
CA GLU A 312 12.57 -9.30 -9.89
C GLU A 312 12.84 -8.44 -11.15
N ARG A 313 12.27 -7.23 -11.21
CA ARG A 313 12.44 -6.33 -12.36
C ARG A 313 13.89 -5.84 -12.54
N ILE A 314 14.65 -5.65 -11.46
CA ILE A 314 16.08 -5.31 -11.50
C ILE A 314 16.91 -6.50 -12.03
N SER A 315 16.55 -7.73 -11.69
CA SER A 315 17.26 -8.93 -12.14
C SER A 315 16.87 -9.33 -13.56
N GLU A 316 15.61 -9.19 -13.92
CA GLU A 316 15.03 -9.56 -15.22
C GLU A 316 14.15 -8.43 -15.75
N ARG A 317 14.72 -7.59 -16.61
CA ARG A 317 14.05 -6.38 -17.12
C ARG A 317 12.81 -6.68 -17.97
N GLU A 318 12.83 -7.78 -18.71
CA GLU A 318 11.75 -8.21 -19.59
C GLU A 318 10.70 -9.09 -18.90
N ALA A 319 10.79 -9.24 -17.57
CA ALA A 319 9.78 -9.99 -16.82
C ALA A 319 8.37 -9.42 -17.11
N PRO A 320 7.35 -10.28 -17.24
CA PRO A 320 5.97 -9.82 -17.53
C PRO A 320 5.45 -8.91 -16.41
N VAL A 321 4.62 -7.94 -16.80
CA VAL A 321 3.95 -7.05 -15.84
C VAL A 321 3.03 -7.87 -14.94
N LYS A 322 3.24 -7.78 -13.63
CA LYS A 322 2.42 -8.42 -12.60
C LYS A 322 1.69 -7.36 -11.80
N ILE A 323 0.40 -7.54 -11.59
CA ILE A 323 -0.40 -6.69 -10.70
C ILE A 323 -0.92 -7.59 -9.58
N LEU A 324 -0.51 -7.27 -8.35
CA LEU A 324 -0.92 -7.99 -7.16
C LEU A 324 -1.96 -7.18 -6.39
N TYR A 325 -3.06 -7.82 -6.06
CA TYR A 325 -4.09 -7.24 -5.19
C TYR A 325 -4.09 -7.95 -3.84
N LEU A 326 -3.92 -7.18 -2.78
CA LEU A 326 -4.07 -7.65 -1.42
C LEU A 326 -5.55 -7.58 -1.02
N ALA A 327 -6.02 -8.62 -0.33
CA ALA A 327 -7.40 -8.69 0.12
C ALA A 327 -7.64 -7.71 1.29
N PRO A 328 -8.72 -6.90 1.23
CA PRO A 328 -9.15 -6.09 2.36
C PRO A 328 -9.97 -6.92 3.35
N GLU A 329 -10.02 -6.46 4.61
CA GLU A 329 -10.90 -6.98 5.66
C GLU A 329 -11.58 -5.84 6.41
N LEU A 330 -12.81 -6.06 6.89
CA LEU A 330 -13.52 -5.08 7.70
C LEU A 330 -13.13 -5.23 9.17
N VAL A 331 -12.73 -4.12 9.79
CA VAL A 331 -12.44 -4.04 11.24
C VAL A 331 -13.52 -3.23 11.92
N VAL A 332 -14.47 -3.92 12.54
CA VAL A 332 -15.59 -3.30 13.26
C VAL A 332 -15.12 -2.78 14.60
N ARG A 333 -15.42 -1.51 14.91
CA ARG A 333 -15.17 -0.84 16.18
C ARG A 333 -16.45 -0.12 16.66
N LYS A 334 -16.35 1.11 17.18
CA LYS A 334 -17.44 1.81 17.86
C LYS A 334 -17.97 3.05 17.12
N SER A 335 -17.48 3.33 15.93
CA SER A 335 -17.88 4.52 15.17
C SER A 335 -19.11 4.32 14.29
N VAL A 336 -19.70 3.13 14.31
CA VAL A 336 -20.89 2.79 13.54
C VAL A 336 -21.90 2.14 14.47
N ALA A 337 -23.16 2.60 14.41
CA ALA A 337 -24.30 2.08 15.13
C ALA A 337 -25.55 2.11 14.23
N ALA A 338 -26.63 1.45 14.61
CA ALA A 338 -27.91 1.58 13.90
C ALA A 338 -28.41 3.03 13.94
N PRO A 339 -28.96 3.56 12.85
CA PRO A 339 -29.47 4.92 12.84
C PRO A 339 -30.61 5.12 13.83
N ALA A 340 -30.67 6.29 14.46
CA ALA A 340 -31.75 6.64 15.39
C ALA A 340 -33.13 6.42 14.74
N GLY A 341 -34.02 5.67 15.41
CA GLY A 341 -35.35 5.32 14.92
C GLY A 341 -35.44 4.00 14.13
N SER A 342 -34.34 3.25 13.93
CA SER A 342 -34.40 1.92 13.28
C SER A 342 -34.92 0.83 14.22
N ALA A 343 -34.76 0.98 15.53
CA ALA A 343 -35.22 0.02 16.54
C ALA A 343 -36.76 -0.17 16.59
N ALA A 344 -37.52 0.80 16.10
CA ALA A 344 -38.99 0.71 16.08
C ALA A 344 -39.55 -0.18 14.94
N ARG A 345 -38.71 -0.68 14.02
CA ARG A 345 -39.16 -1.54 12.90
C ARG A 345 -38.81 -3.01 13.08
N ALA A 346 -37.98 -3.37 14.04
CA ALA A 346 -37.61 -4.76 14.29
C ALA A 346 -38.67 -5.52 15.13
N ASP A 347 -39.41 -4.83 15.98
CA ASP A 347 -40.41 -5.46 16.86
C ASP A 347 -41.77 -5.79 16.16
N ASP A 348 -42.00 -5.32 14.94
CA ASP A 348 -43.26 -5.54 14.20
C ASP A 348 -43.20 -6.71 13.18
N GLN A 349 -42.04 -7.37 13.01
CA GLN A 349 -41.91 -8.49 12.05
C GLN A 349 -41.81 -9.89 12.69
N ASP A 350 -41.66 -10.01 14.00
CA ASP A 350 -41.58 -11.32 14.68
C ASP A 350 -42.94 -11.85 15.20
N ALA A 351 -44.06 -11.24 14.81
CA ALA A 351 -45.40 -11.63 15.29
C ALA A 351 -46.21 -12.45 14.29
N ASP A 352 -45.65 -13.01 13.22
CA ASP A 352 -46.41 -14.04 12.46
C ASP A 352 -45.49 -15.01 11.70
N GLY A 353 -45.67 -16.31 11.96
CA GLY A 353 -45.21 -17.34 11.02
C GLY A 353 -44.16 -18.35 11.51
N THR A 354 -44.56 -19.22 12.48
CA THR A 354 -43.96 -20.56 12.59
C THR A 354 -44.19 -21.36 11.28
N ALA A 355 -43.20 -21.46 10.44
CA ALA A 355 -43.16 -22.44 9.36
C ALA A 355 -41.97 -23.39 9.57
N HIS A 356 -42.30 -24.64 9.94
CA HIS A 356 -41.40 -25.79 9.94
C HIS A 356 -40.75 -25.98 8.56
N LEU A 357 -39.44 -25.89 8.47
CA LEU A 357 -38.68 -26.39 7.34
C LEU A 357 -38.05 -27.74 7.71
N ALA A 358 -38.49 -28.80 7.00
CA ALA A 358 -37.93 -30.13 7.08
C ALA A 358 -36.52 -30.20 6.43
N PRO A 359 -35.63 -31.11 6.88
CA PRO A 359 -34.26 -31.20 6.32
C PRO A 359 -34.22 -31.85 4.95
N VAL A 360 -33.44 -31.23 4.04
CA VAL A 360 -33.15 -31.74 2.70
C VAL A 360 -32.07 -32.84 2.79
N PRO A 361 -32.23 -34.04 2.17
CA PRO A 361 -31.25 -35.12 2.22
C PRO A 361 -30.06 -34.87 1.28
N LEU A 362 -28.87 -35.15 1.78
CA LEU A 362 -27.60 -35.15 1.04
C LEU A 362 -27.56 -36.28 0.00
N HIS A 363 -27.48 -35.95 -1.29
CA HIS A 363 -27.19 -36.91 -2.36
C HIS A 363 -25.68 -37.23 -2.35
N ARG A 364 -25.38 -38.54 -2.12
CA ARG A 364 -24.05 -39.14 -2.35
C ARG A 364 -23.77 -39.24 -3.84
N ALA A 365 -22.65 -38.69 -4.29
CA ALA A 365 -22.11 -38.91 -5.62
C ALA A 365 -21.51 -40.33 -5.72
N SER A 366 -22.01 -41.14 -6.61
CA SER A 366 -21.49 -42.48 -6.95
C SER A 366 -20.35 -42.34 -7.98
N SER A 367 -19.20 -42.93 -7.66
CA SER A 367 -18.09 -43.18 -8.58
C SER A 367 -18.47 -44.15 -9.67
N ARG A 368 -18.30 -43.79 -10.95
CA ARG A 368 -18.26 -44.74 -12.06
C ARG A 368 -16.85 -44.87 -12.62
N ARG A 369 -16.31 -46.07 -12.51
CA ARG A 369 -15.06 -46.53 -13.14
C ARG A 369 -15.21 -46.51 -14.66
N ALA A 370 -14.20 -46.04 -15.34
CA ALA A 370 -14.02 -46.19 -16.77
C ALA A 370 -13.44 -47.59 -17.08
N GLY A 371 -14.14 -48.34 -17.93
CA GLY A 371 -13.67 -49.56 -18.52
C GLY A 371 -12.89 -49.31 -19.81
N ARG A 372 -11.77 -50.00 -19.95
CA ARG A 372 -10.96 -50.11 -21.17
C ARG A 372 -11.71 -50.85 -22.27
N ALA A 373 -11.52 -50.42 -23.49
CA ALA A 373 -11.53 -51.30 -24.69
C ALA A 373 -10.62 -50.70 -25.77
N ALA A 374 -9.65 -51.48 -26.25
CA ALA A 374 -8.98 -51.41 -27.54
C ALA A 374 -9.29 -52.74 -28.24
N PRO A 375 -8.84 -53.02 -29.48
CA PRO A 375 -8.79 -52.20 -30.70
C PRO A 375 -9.47 -52.93 -31.88
N GLY A 376 -9.63 -52.19 -32.95
CA GLY A 376 -9.97 -52.73 -34.26
C GLY A 376 -9.56 -51.67 -35.28
#